data_12a75bbedfca448dd3a618194f07fdbf
#
_entry.id   12a75bbedfca448dd3a618194f07fdbf
#
_cell.length_a   1.000
_cell.length_b   1.000
_cell.length_c   1.000
_cell.angle_alpha   90.00
_cell.angle_beta   90.00
_cell.angle_gamma   90.00
#
_symmetry.space_group_name_H-M   'P 1'
#
loop_
_entity.id
_entity.type
_entity.pdbx_description
1 polymer ?
#
loop_
_entity_poly.entity_id
_entity_poly.type
_entity_poly.pdbx_seq_one_letter_code
_entity_poly.pdbx_strand_id
1 'polypeptide(L)'
;MLIASGKFQGCNGYKVSGAFSFDLRDDVLWFQTTEDFFFEGAPAPGFAISNGGASPAAEAKMNDFLRLPGTSDPFRKQLEVRGVFRAPLRHTLGLKDALAVFLWCYDFPGVLGVGEIIHRRSLVA
;
A
#
# COMPACT_ATOMS: atom_id res chain seq x y z
N MET A 1 7.34 -15.99 -7.00
CA MET A 1 7.19 -16.64 -5.67
C MET A 1 6.67 -15.61 -4.67
N LEU A 2 5.54 -15.90 -4.08
CA LEU A 2 4.93 -15.04 -3.06
C LEU A 2 5.78 -14.99 -1.80
N ILE A 3 6.19 -13.79 -1.37
CA ILE A 3 7.06 -13.63 -0.20
C ILE A 3 6.39 -12.93 0.97
N ALA A 4 5.37 -12.15 0.72
CA ALA A 4 4.62 -11.48 1.77
C ALA A 4 3.25 -11.08 1.24
N SER A 5 2.30 -10.89 2.13
CA SER A 5 0.96 -10.45 1.77
C SER A 5 0.28 -9.77 2.96
N GLY A 6 -0.85 -9.15 2.70
CA GLY A 6 -1.68 -8.55 3.74
C GLY A 6 -3.02 -8.11 3.20
N LYS A 7 -3.89 -7.72 4.12
CA LYS A 7 -5.22 -7.18 3.82
C LYS A 7 -5.28 -5.72 4.26
N PHE A 8 -5.91 -4.90 3.44
CA PHE A 8 -6.14 -3.50 3.79
C PHE A 8 -7.36 -3.34 4.68
N GLN A 9 -7.25 -2.39 5.59
CA GLN A 9 -8.40 -1.83 6.28
C GLN A 9 -8.31 -0.30 6.27
N GLY A 10 -9.47 0.34 6.25
CA GLY A 10 -9.53 1.79 6.23
C GLY A 10 -9.13 2.41 7.56
N CYS A 11 -8.58 3.62 7.49
CA CYS A 11 -8.20 4.45 8.62
C CYS A 11 -8.88 5.81 8.53
N ASN A 12 -9.05 6.46 9.65
CA ASN A 12 -9.54 7.85 9.71
C ASN A 12 -10.89 8.08 8.99
N GLY A 13 -11.77 7.08 9.01
CA GLY A 13 -13.08 7.17 8.37
C GLY A 13 -13.10 6.83 6.90
N TYR A 14 -11.98 6.53 6.28
CA TYR A 14 -11.92 6.12 4.88
C TYR A 14 -12.23 4.64 4.71
N LYS A 15 -12.90 4.32 3.60
CA LYS A 15 -13.18 2.93 3.23
C LYS A 15 -12.10 2.42 2.29
N VAL A 16 -11.39 1.41 2.73
CA VAL A 16 -10.37 0.73 1.94
C VAL A 16 -10.56 -0.77 2.12
N SER A 17 -10.53 -1.50 1.02
CA SER A 17 -10.67 -2.97 1.04
C SER A 17 -9.77 -3.62 0.00
N GLY A 18 -9.75 -4.95 0.02
CA GLY A 18 -8.86 -5.74 -0.81
C GLY A 18 -7.58 -6.10 -0.08
N ALA A 19 -6.62 -6.61 -0.85
CA ALA A 19 -5.39 -7.14 -0.32
C ALA A 19 -4.21 -6.81 -1.22
N PHE A 20 -3.02 -7.10 -0.75
CA PHE A 20 -1.79 -6.91 -1.50
C PHE A 20 -0.87 -8.12 -1.34
N SER A 21 0.06 -8.23 -2.26
CA SER A 21 1.11 -9.23 -2.19
C SER A 21 2.43 -8.67 -2.68
N PHE A 22 3.50 -9.27 -2.18
CA PHE A 22 4.86 -9.07 -2.67
C PHE A 22 5.34 -10.37 -3.28
N ASP A 23 5.79 -10.30 -4.51
CA ASP A 23 6.12 -11.47 -5.32
C ASP A 23 7.51 -11.30 -5.93
N LEU A 24 8.35 -12.30 -5.78
CA LEU A 24 9.68 -12.30 -6.38
C LEU A 24 9.63 -13.01 -7.73
N ARG A 25 9.96 -12.29 -8.81
CA ARG A 25 9.99 -12.80 -10.17
C ARG A 25 11.25 -12.31 -10.86
N ASP A 26 12.06 -13.22 -11.38
CA ASP A 26 13.28 -12.90 -12.13
C ASP A 26 14.17 -11.89 -11.39
N ASP A 27 14.38 -12.12 -10.11
CA ASP A 27 15.16 -11.26 -9.20
C ASP A 27 14.57 -9.85 -8.99
N VAL A 28 13.35 -9.62 -9.43
CA VAL A 28 12.62 -8.38 -9.18
C VAL A 28 11.50 -8.63 -8.18
N LEU A 29 11.47 -7.81 -7.16
CA LEU A 29 10.40 -7.85 -6.17
C LEU A 29 9.25 -6.96 -6.64
N TRP A 30 8.07 -7.56 -6.77
CA TRP A 30 6.88 -6.87 -7.22
C TRP A 30 5.85 -6.73 -6.11
N PHE A 31 5.32 -5.53 -5.97
CA PHE A 31 4.12 -5.27 -5.21
C PHE A 31 2.92 -5.32 -6.15
N GLN A 32 1.81 -5.91 -5.69
CA GLN A 32 0.54 -5.80 -6.42
C GLN A 32 -0.64 -5.85 -5.47
N THR A 33 -1.72 -5.15 -5.86
CA THR A 33 -3.02 -5.27 -5.19
C THR A 33 -3.85 -6.36 -5.84
N THR A 34 -4.88 -6.80 -5.13
CA THR A 34 -5.88 -7.75 -5.68
C THR A 34 -6.89 -7.03 -6.57
N GLU A 35 -7.64 -7.80 -7.36
CA GLU A 35 -8.67 -7.25 -8.25
C GLU A 35 -9.79 -6.54 -7.49
N ASP A 36 -10.07 -6.97 -6.27
CA ASP A 36 -11.08 -6.39 -5.41
C ASP A 36 -10.57 -5.19 -4.58
N PHE A 37 -9.33 -4.75 -4.82
CA PHE A 37 -8.82 -3.55 -4.16
C PHE A 37 -9.71 -2.36 -4.48
N PHE A 38 -10.05 -1.61 -3.43
CA PHE A 38 -10.92 -0.45 -3.54
C PHE A 38 -10.59 0.58 -2.47
N PHE A 39 -10.64 1.86 -2.85
CA PHE A 39 -10.79 2.95 -1.90
C PHE A 39 -11.60 4.10 -2.52
N GLU A 40 -12.15 4.95 -1.66
CA GLU A 40 -13.10 6.00 -2.07
C GLU A 40 -12.49 7.08 -2.96
N GLY A 41 -11.18 7.19 -2.98
CA GLY A 41 -10.49 8.24 -3.71
C GLY A 41 -9.92 9.32 -2.80
N ALA A 42 -8.86 9.95 -3.28
CA ALA A 42 -8.21 11.08 -2.63
C ALA A 42 -7.49 11.91 -3.69
N PRO A 43 -7.17 13.19 -3.41
CA PRO A 43 -6.54 14.05 -4.43
C PRO A 43 -5.21 13.54 -4.94
N ALA A 44 -4.38 12.95 -4.08
CA ALA A 44 -3.05 12.48 -4.47
C ALA A 44 -2.66 11.22 -3.66
N PRO A 45 -3.33 10.07 -3.91
CA PRO A 45 -3.08 8.86 -3.14
C PRO A 45 -1.81 8.14 -3.57
N GLY A 46 -1.24 7.37 -2.66
CA GLY A 46 -0.08 6.55 -2.93
C GLY A 46 0.11 5.44 -1.91
N PHE A 47 0.95 4.47 -2.27
CA PHE A 47 1.36 3.39 -1.38
C PHE A 47 2.75 3.63 -0.82
N ALA A 48 2.93 3.24 0.43
CA ALA A 48 4.21 3.28 1.11
C ALA A 48 4.41 2.03 1.96
N ILE A 49 5.67 1.65 2.16
CA ILE A 49 6.06 0.61 3.10
C ILE A 49 6.55 1.28 4.37
N SER A 50 6.16 0.74 5.52
CA SER A 50 6.62 1.24 6.82
C SER A 50 7.23 0.13 7.66
N ASN A 51 8.31 0.44 8.35
CA ASN A 51 8.90 -0.43 9.38
C ASN A 51 8.50 -0.01 10.80
N GLY A 52 7.59 0.94 10.93
CA GLY A 52 7.11 1.46 12.21
C GLY A 52 5.85 0.80 12.76
N GLY A 53 5.34 -0.23 12.09
CA GLY A 53 4.11 -0.92 12.50
C GLY A 53 2.91 -0.57 11.64
N ALA A 54 1.76 -1.17 11.97
CA ALA A 54 0.53 -1.08 11.18
C ALA A 54 -0.48 -0.11 11.81
N SER A 55 -0.03 0.96 12.41
CA SER A 55 -0.91 2.02 12.93
C SER A 55 -0.66 3.34 12.22
N PRO A 56 -1.65 4.25 12.13
CA PRO A 56 -1.46 5.56 11.53
C PRO A 56 -0.32 6.37 12.16
N ALA A 57 0.01 6.12 13.42
CA ALA A 57 1.12 6.77 14.10
C ALA A 57 2.50 6.44 13.51
N ALA A 58 2.59 5.38 12.73
CA ALA A 58 3.83 4.97 12.07
C ALA A 58 4.07 5.70 10.75
N GLU A 59 3.26 6.67 10.39
CA GLU A 59 3.36 7.44 9.14
C GLU A 59 4.75 8.05 8.93
N ALA A 60 5.41 8.51 9.99
CA ALA A 60 6.74 9.12 9.92
C ALA A 60 7.85 8.16 9.44
N LYS A 61 7.56 6.86 9.39
CA LYS A 61 8.52 5.82 8.97
C LYS A 61 8.16 5.20 7.63
N MET A 62 7.40 5.91 6.81
CA MET A 62 6.98 5.43 5.49
C MET A 62 8.01 5.75 4.42
N ASN A 63 8.17 4.80 3.50
CA ASN A 63 8.87 4.98 2.24
C ASN A 63 7.88 4.75 1.10
N ASP A 64 7.50 5.82 0.41
CA ASP A 64 6.56 5.75 -0.69
C ASP A 64 7.19 5.12 -1.94
N PHE A 65 6.40 4.34 -2.66
CA PHE A 65 6.90 3.64 -3.83
C PHE A 65 5.94 3.65 -5.03
N LEU A 66 4.68 3.95 -4.83
CA LEU A 66 3.72 3.94 -5.92
C LEU A 66 2.65 5.01 -5.73
N ARG A 67 2.64 5.98 -6.63
CA ARG A 67 1.54 6.92 -6.72
C ARG A 67 0.37 6.30 -7.47
N LEU A 68 -0.82 6.53 -6.98
CA LEU A 68 -2.05 6.08 -7.62
C LEU A 68 -2.72 7.24 -8.37
N PRO A 69 -3.60 6.92 -9.33
CA PRO A 69 -4.42 7.95 -9.96
C PRO A 69 -5.22 8.71 -8.90
N GLY A 70 -5.12 10.03 -8.93
CA GLY A 70 -5.80 10.89 -7.99
C GLY A 70 -7.11 11.43 -8.54
N THR A 71 -7.87 12.06 -7.65
CA THR A 71 -9.14 12.72 -7.97
C THR A 71 -9.01 14.21 -7.72
N SER A 72 -8.20 14.89 -8.52
CA SER A 72 -7.87 16.29 -8.29
C SER A 72 -9.00 17.28 -8.58
N ASP A 73 -10.13 16.82 -9.11
CA ASP A 73 -11.28 17.68 -9.38
C ASP A 73 -12.21 17.77 -8.16
N PRO A 74 -12.26 18.92 -7.46
CA PRO A 74 -13.10 19.06 -6.28
C PRO A 74 -14.60 18.99 -6.55
N PHE A 75 -15.01 19.06 -7.81
CA PHE A 75 -16.42 18.98 -8.20
C PHE A 75 -16.85 17.58 -8.60
N ARG A 76 -15.92 16.68 -8.81
CA ARG A 76 -16.22 15.29 -9.05
C ARG A 76 -16.40 14.56 -7.72
N LYS A 77 -17.61 14.19 -7.43
CA LYS A 77 -17.88 13.29 -6.32
C LYS A 77 -17.21 11.95 -6.59
N GLN A 78 -16.21 11.64 -5.79
CA GLN A 78 -15.69 10.29 -5.59
C GLN A 78 -15.34 9.52 -6.88
N LEU A 79 -14.13 9.71 -7.35
CA LEU A 79 -13.55 8.73 -8.25
C LEU A 79 -12.99 7.61 -7.37
N GLU A 80 -13.74 6.54 -7.29
CA GLU A 80 -13.28 5.31 -6.65
C GLU A 80 -12.04 4.81 -7.38
N VAL A 81 -11.07 4.38 -6.63
CA VAL A 81 -9.89 3.72 -7.19
C VAL A 81 -10.00 2.23 -6.93
N ARG A 82 -9.96 1.47 -8.03
CA ARG A 82 -10.18 0.03 -7.99
C ARG A 82 -9.14 -0.70 -8.81
N GLY A 83 -8.92 -1.95 -8.46
CA GLY A 83 -8.26 -2.91 -9.33
C GLY A 83 -6.81 -3.20 -8.98
N VAL A 84 -6.10 -3.74 -9.96
CA VAL A 84 -4.73 -4.22 -9.77
C VAL A 84 -3.75 -3.10 -10.06
N PHE A 85 -2.98 -2.73 -9.05
CA PHE A 85 -1.84 -1.83 -9.18
C PHE A 85 -0.57 -2.62 -8.93
N ARG A 86 0.44 -2.37 -9.75
CA ARG A 86 1.72 -3.07 -9.68
C ARG A 86 2.88 -2.10 -9.69
N ALA A 87 3.88 -2.39 -8.90
CA ALA A 87 5.13 -1.64 -8.91
C ALA A 87 6.31 -2.54 -8.61
N PRO A 88 7.42 -2.40 -9.34
CA PRO A 88 8.66 -3.03 -8.92
C PRO A 88 9.20 -2.31 -7.69
N LEU A 89 9.61 -3.09 -6.69
CA LEU A 89 10.24 -2.55 -5.50
C LEU A 89 11.75 -2.69 -5.62
N ARG A 90 12.42 -1.58 -5.52
CA ARG A 90 13.87 -1.56 -5.55
C ARG A 90 14.42 -1.74 -4.14
N HIS A 91 15.63 -2.26 -4.05
CA HIS A 91 16.25 -2.76 -2.82
C HIS A 91 16.42 -1.74 -1.70
N THR A 92 16.14 -0.49 -1.91
CA THR A 92 16.24 0.53 -0.87
C THR A 92 15.17 0.40 0.22
N LEU A 93 14.18 -0.46 0.03
CA LEU A 93 13.01 -0.48 0.92
C LEU A 93 13.09 -1.51 2.03
N GLY A 94 14.08 -2.40 2.04
CA GLY A 94 14.26 -3.36 3.13
C GLY A 94 12.98 -4.11 3.51
N LEU A 95 12.33 -4.77 2.54
CA LEU A 95 11.05 -5.44 2.77
C LEU A 95 11.07 -6.39 3.96
N LYS A 96 12.19 -7.03 4.23
CA LYS A 96 12.31 -7.97 5.36
C LYS A 96 12.03 -7.31 6.72
N ASP A 97 12.24 -6.01 6.83
CA ASP A 97 12.01 -5.24 8.05
C ASP A 97 10.69 -4.46 8.01
N ALA A 98 9.98 -4.52 6.90
CA ALA A 98 8.71 -3.82 6.75
C ALA A 98 7.59 -4.53 7.49
N LEU A 99 6.77 -3.75 8.18
CA LEU A 99 5.68 -4.24 9.02
C LEU A 99 4.30 -3.93 8.44
N ALA A 100 4.20 -2.92 7.58
CA ALA A 100 2.92 -2.50 7.02
C ALA A 100 3.05 -1.85 5.64
N VAL A 101 1.96 -1.90 4.89
CA VAL A 101 1.75 -1.08 3.70
C VAL A 101 0.70 -0.03 4.04
N PHE A 102 1.02 1.22 3.77
CA PHE A 102 0.11 2.34 3.95
C PHE A 102 -0.45 2.80 2.61
N LEU A 103 -1.73 3.13 2.62
CA LEU A 103 -2.36 3.96 1.60
C LEU A 103 -2.57 5.34 2.21
N TRP A 104 -2.03 6.39 1.59
CA TRP A 104 -2.03 7.73 2.13
C TRP A 104 -2.19 8.79 1.03
N CYS A 105 -2.36 10.05 1.43
CA CYS A 105 -2.53 11.16 0.49
C CYS A 105 -1.37 12.14 0.62
N TYR A 106 -0.80 12.52 -0.53
CA TYR A 106 0.32 13.48 -0.58
C TYR A 106 -0.14 14.93 -0.34
N ASP A 107 -1.37 15.28 -0.68
CA ASP A 107 -1.86 16.66 -0.59
C ASP A 107 -2.30 17.08 0.80
N PHE A 108 -2.67 16.13 1.64
CA PHE A 108 -2.94 16.40 3.04
C PHE A 108 -2.38 15.26 3.89
N PRO A 109 -1.81 15.56 5.05
CA PRO A 109 -1.25 14.52 5.90
C PRO A 109 -2.38 13.64 6.43
N GLY A 110 -2.46 12.41 5.93
CA GLY A 110 -3.48 11.48 6.38
C GLY A 110 -3.28 10.09 5.83
N VAL A 111 -3.38 9.11 6.71
CA VAL A 111 -3.40 7.70 6.33
C VAL A 111 -4.82 7.33 5.99
N LEU A 112 -5.02 6.83 4.78
CA LEU A 112 -6.32 6.41 4.28
C LEU A 112 -6.62 4.96 4.63
N GLY A 113 -5.58 4.13 4.64
CA GLY A 113 -5.70 2.72 4.95
C GLY A 113 -4.36 2.11 5.30
N VAL A 114 -4.38 0.92 5.87
CA VAL A 114 -3.18 0.21 6.27
C VAL A 114 -3.40 -1.29 6.15
N GLY A 115 -2.35 -2.00 5.80
CA GLY A 115 -2.32 -3.46 5.84
C GLY A 115 -1.06 -3.95 6.52
N GLU A 116 -1.22 -4.81 7.52
CA GLU A 116 -0.09 -5.49 8.14
C GLU A 116 0.56 -6.44 7.15
N ILE A 117 1.88 -6.43 7.06
CA ILE A 117 2.63 -7.34 6.20
C ILE A 117 2.86 -8.65 6.94
N ILE A 118 2.40 -9.73 6.35
CA ILE A 118 2.63 -11.09 6.84
C ILE A 118 3.71 -11.69 5.95
N HIS A 119 4.90 -11.85 6.50
CA HIS A 119 6.02 -12.45 5.81
C HIS A 119 5.91 -13.97 5.76
N ARG A 120 6.26 -14.55 4.63
CA ARG A 120 6.30 -15.98 4.48
C ARG A 120 7.62 -16.54 4.97
N ARG A 121 7.53 -17.52 5.83
CA ARG A 121 8.69 -18.15 6.46
C ARG A 121 9.59 -18.91 5.47
N SER A 122 9.02 -19.42 4.39
CA SER A 122 9.73 -20.23 3.40
C SER A 122 10.83 -19.50 2.63
N LEU A 123 10.95 -18.21 2.81
CA LEU A 123 11.98 -17.40 2.15
C LEU A 123 13.26 -17.27 2.92
N VAL A 124 13.28 -17.74 4.12
CA VAL A 124 14.43 -17.66 5.01
C VAL A 124 15.09 -19.03 5.14
N ALA A 125 15.20 -19.68 4.04
CA ALA A 125 15.92 -20.94 4.03
C ALA A 125 17.42 -20.69 3.97
#